data_35e5b5c8a95c0743275fc499d07b5c60
#
_entry.id   35e5b5c8a95c0743275fc499d07b5c60
#
_cell.length_a   1.000
_cell.length_b   1.000
_cell.length_c   1.000
_cell.angle_alpha   90.00
_cell.angle_beta   90.00
_cell.angle_gamma   90.00
#
_symmetry.space_group_name_H-M   'P 1'
#
loop_
_entity.id
_entity.type
_entity.pdbx_description
1 polymer ?
#
loop_
_entity_poly.entity_id
_entity_poly.type
_entity_poly.pdbx_seq_one_letter_code
_entity_poly.pdbx_strand_id
1 'polypeptide(L)'
;RSGKPVILVVNKVDNFDKYMADVYEFYNLGIGDPIPISAASRLGLGDMLDAVIAHFPESDGTEEDDDRPRVAIVGKPNVGKSSIVNRLLGENRVIVSDIAGTTRDAIDTEIVHNGKEYVFIDTAGLRRKNKIKEELERYSIIRTVSAVERADVVLMVIDAAEGVTEQDAKIAGIAHERGKGVIIVVNKWDAIEKNDKTM
;
A
#
# COMPACT_ATOMS: atom_id res chain seq x y z
N ARG A 1 -13.28 -22.11 15.55
CA ARG A 1 -13.81 -20.76 15.90
C ARG A 1 -12.63 -19.80 15.95
N SER A 2 -12.67 -18.73 15.15
CA SER A 2 -11.51 -17.82 14.99
C SER A 2 -11.26 -16.91 16.19
N GLY A 3 -12.18 -16.82 17.15
CA GLY A 3 -12.12 -15.88 18.27
C GLY A 3 -12.21 -14.39 17.89
N LYS A 4 -12.39 -14.09 16.60
CA LYS A 4 -12.51 -12.70 16.14
C LYS A 4 -13.90 -12.16 16.39
N PRO A 5 -14.05 -10.86 16.75
CA PRO A 5 -15.36 -10.22 16.85
C PRO A 5 -16.08 -10.26 15.49
N VAL A 6 -17.38 -10.46 15.53
CA VAL A 6 -18.24 -10.52 14.35
C VAL A 6 -19.38 -9.51 14.53
N ILE A 7 -19.61 -8.68 13.54
CA ILE A 7 -20.70 -7.72 13.49
C ILE A 7 -21.66 -8.16 12.37
N LEU A 8 -22.93 -8.36 12.71
CA LEU A 8 -23.97 -8.72 11.76
C LEU A 8 -24.60 -7.45 11.19
N VAL A 9 -24.50 -7.27 9.88
CA VAL A 9 -25.06 -6.10 9.19
C VAL A 9 -26.10 -6.56 8.17
N VAL A 10 -27.32 -6.01 8.24
CA VAL A 10 -28.41 -6.28 7.31
C VAL A 10 -28.58 -5.09 6.37
N ASN A 11 -28.22 -5.25 5.12
CA ASN A 11 -28.25 -4.19 4.12
C ASN A 11 -29.59 -4.17 3.35
N LYS A 12 -29.87 -3.05 2.66
CA LYS A 12 -31.08 -2.76 1.87
C LYS A 12 -32.33 -2.46 2.73
N VAL A 13 -32.11 -1.99 3.95
CA VAL A 13 -33.17 -1.53 4.84
C VAL A 13 -33.42 -0.03 4.59
N ASP A 14 -34.09 0.30 3.50
CA ASP A 14 -34.29 1.69 3.08
C ASP A 14 -35.37 2.41 3.92
N ASN A 15 -36.18 1.65 4.64
CA ASN A 15 -37.21 2.15 5.57
C ASN A 15 -37.24 1.24 6.80
N PHE A 16 -36.78 1.76 7.94
CA PHE A 16 -36.67 1.01 9.18
C PHE A 16 -38.06 0.58 9.68
N ASP A 17 -39.08 1.46 9.64
CA ASP A 17 -40.44 1.13 10.14
C ASP A 17 -41.06 -0.04 9.38
N LYS A 18 -40.72 -0.16 8.08
CA LYS A 18 -41.29 -1.20 7.23
C LYS A 18 -40.54 -2.53 7.33
N TYR A 19 -39.23 -2.51 7.48
CA TYR A 19 -38.38 -3.71 7.34
C TYR A 19 -37.81 -4.25 8.65
N MET A 20 -38.11 -3.60 9.79
CA MET A 20 -37.55 -4.07 11.08
C MET A 20 -38.01 -5.49 11.44
N ALA A 21 -39.23 -5.89 11.06
CA ALA A 21 -39.69 -7.25 11.27
C ALA A 21 -38.84 -8.30 10.57
N ASP A 22 -38.43 -7.98 9.33
CA ASP A 22 -37.56 -8.85 8.54
C ASP A 22 -36.10 -8.87 9.09
N VAL A 23 -35.64 -7.74 9.67
CA VAL A 23 -34.32 -7.66 10.34
C VAL A 23 -34.27 -8.58 11.56
N TYR A 24 -35.37 -8.72 12.30
CA TYR A 24 -35.43 -9.60 13.47
C TYR A 24 -35.22 -11.08 13.13
N GLU A 25 -35.51 -11.53 11.92
CA GLU A 25 -35.23 -12.91 11.50
C GLU A 25 -33.77 -13.28 11.58
N PHE A 26 -32.88 -12.29 11.42
CA PHE A 26 -31.42 -12.50 11.45
C PHE A 26 -30.87 -12.78 12.86
N TYR A 27 -31.61 -12.54 13.92
CA TYR A 27 -31.24 -13.00 15.27
C TYR A 27 -31.11 -14.52 15.37
N ASN A 28 -31.80 -15.26 14.51
CA ASN A 28 -31.69 -16.72 14.43
C ASN A 28 -30.28 -17.21 14.05
N LEU A 29 -29.41 -16.34 13.53
CA LEU A 29 -28.00 -16.68 13.23
C LEU A 29 -27.18 -16.81 14.50
N GLY A 30 -27.58 -16.24 15.63
CA GLY A 30 -26.89 -16.36 16.91
C GLY A 30 -25.47 -15.75 16.93
N ILE A 31 -25.21 -14.75 16.09
CA ILE A 31 -23.90 -14.11 15.96
C ILE A 31 -23.86 -12.66 16.42
N GLY A 32 -24.89 -12.22 17.15
CA GLY A 32 -25.04 -10.87 17.67
C GLY A 32 -26.26 -10.14 17.13
N ASP A 33 -26.43 -8.90 17.57
CA ASP A 33 -27.56 -8.06 17.17
C ASP A 33 -27.37 -7.59 15.72
N PRO A 34 -28.38 -7.76 14.84
CA PRO A 34 -28.30 -7.28 13.47
C PRO A 34 -28.38 -5.75 13.40
N ILE A 35 -27.43 -5.10 12.75
CA ILE A 35 -27.44 -3.67 12.51
C ILE A 35 -28.07 -3.42 11.13
N PRO A 36 -29.26 -2.80 11.07
CA PRO A 36 -29.91 -2.48 9.80
C PRO A 36 -29.25 -1.28 9.15
N ILE A 37 -28.90 -1.40 7.87
CA ILE A 37 -28.35 -0.30 7.07
C ILE A 37 -29.01 -0.22 5.71
N SER A 38 -28.88 0.93 5.07
CA SER A 38 -29.07 1.08 3.63
C SER A 38 -27.86 1.75 3.03
N ALA A 39 -27.04 0.99 2.33
CA ALA A 39 -25.85 1.53 1.65
C ALA A 39 -26.24 2.54 0.57
N ALA A 40 -27.38 2.35 -0.11
CA ALA A 40 -27.86 3.24 -1.16
C ALA A 40 -28.28 4.61 -0.61
N SER A 41 -29.01 4.65 0.48
CA SER A 41 -29.51 5.87 1.12
C SER A 41 -28.64 6.36 2.30
N ARG A 42 -27.55 5.65 2.60
CA ARG A 42 -26.61 5.93 3.70
C ARG A 42 -27.23 5.90 5.11
N LEU A 43 -28.37 5.23 5.27
CA LEU A 43 -29.02 5.06 6.56
C LEU A 43 -28.29 4.00 7.40
N GLY A 44 -28.16 4.22 8.71
CA GLY A 44 -27.58 3.28 9.68
C GLY A 44 -26.07 3.06 9.55
N LEU A 45 -25.37 3.77 8.66
CA LEU A 45 -23.92 3.61 8.49
C LEU A 45 -23.13 4.09 9.70
N GLY A 46 -23.62 5.14 10.39
CA GLY A 46 -23.00 5.65 11.62
C GLY A 46 -22.99 4.57 12.71
N ASP A 47 -24.14 3.99 13.01
CA ASP A 47 -24.28 2.95 14.04
C ASP A 47 -23.43 1.72 13.72
N MET A 48 -23.35 1.35 12.43
CA MET A 48 -22.46 0.27 11.98
C MET A 48 -20.98 0.60 12.23
N LEU A 49 -20.55 1.82 11.92
CA LEU A 49 -19.16 2.25 12.12
C LEU A 49 -18.83 2.34 13.61
N ASP A 50 -19.72 2.86 14.43
CA ASP A 50 -19.54 2.92 15.88
C ASP A 50 -19.40 1.52 16.49
N ALA A 51 -20.22 0.56 16.03
CA ALA A 51 -20.09 -0.83 16.44
C ALA A 51 -18.75 -1.46 16.01
N VAL A 52 -18.21 -1.09 14.84
CA VAL A 52 -16.89 -1.53 14.38
C VAL A 52 -15.79 -0.94 15.25
N ILE A 53 -15.83 0.36 15.52
CA ILE A 53 -14.83 1.08 16.32
C ILE A 53 -14.80 0.54 17.76
N ALA A 54 -15.94 0.20 18.34
CA ALA A 54 -16.03 -0.38 19.68
C ALA A 54 -15.27 -1.71 19.84
N HIS A 55 -14.95 -2.38 18.74
CA HIS A 55 -14.18 -3.64 18.73
C HIS A 55 -12.69 -3.44 18.42
N PHE A 56 -12.27 -2.22 18.13
CA PHE A 56 -10.84 -1.96 18.02
C PHE A 56 -10.21 -1.98 19.41
N PRO A 57 -9.01 -2.56 19.54
CA PRO A 57 -8.27 -2.41 20.79
C PRO A 57 -8.10 -0.90 21.05
N GLU A 58 -8.28 -0.50 22.30
CA GLU A 58 -7.90 0.85 22.70
C GLU A 58 -6.43 1.02 22.30
N SER A 59 -6.17 1.96 21.42
CA SER A 59 -4.81 2.34 21.10
C SER A 59 -4.25 2.94 22.38
N ASP A 60 -3.29 2.25 22.98
CA ASP A 60 -2.59 2.71 24.18
C ASP A 60 -1.68 3.92 23.91
N GLY A 61 -1.87 4.56 22.76
CA GLY A 61 -1.17 5.80 22.39
C GLY A 61 0.32 5.62 22.16
N THR A 62 0.79 4.37 22.23
CA THR A 62 2.15 3.98 21.88
C THR A 62 2.20 3.42 20.46
N GLU A 63 1.61 4.09 19.48
CA GLU A 63 2.27 4.11 18.18
C GLU A 63 3.56 4.90 18.45
N GLU A 64 4.64 4.20 18.74
CA GLU A 64 5.97 4.77 18.58
C GLU A 64 5.96 5.35 17.18
N ASP A 65 5.97 6.69 17.09
CA ASP A 65 6.12 7.36 15.81
C ASP A 65 7.39 6.76 15.21
N ASP A 66 7.21 5.89 14.23
CA ASP A 66 8.32 5.22 13.57
C ASP A 66 9.01 6.28 12.70
N ASP A 67 9.90 7.05 13.33
CA ASP A 67 10.67 8.13 12.72
C ASP A 67 11.63 7.64 11.62
N ARG A 68 11.65 6.33 11.35
CA ARG A 68 12.47 5.77 10.29
C ARG A 68 11.95 6.20 8.93
N PRO A 69 12.78 6.78 8.05
CA PRO A 69 12.37 7.19 6.71
C PRO A 69 11.79 6.01 5.92
N ARG A 70 10.57 6.18 5.43
CA ARG A 70 9.88 5.21 4.59
C ARG A 70 10.14 5.49 3.12
N VAL A 71 10.68 4.52 2.40
CA VAL A 71 11.13 4.68 1.03
C VAL A 71 10.34 3.78 0.08
N ALA A 72 9.67 4.36 -0.90
CA ALA A 72 9.04 3.61 -1.99
C ALA A 72 9.92 3.63 -3.24
N ILE A 73 10.05 2.48 -3.92
CA ILE A 73 10.73 2.40 -5.23
C ILE A 73 9.68 2.19 -6.30
N VAL A 74 9.51 3.18 -7.17
CA VAL A 74 8.50 3.22 -8.21
C VAL A 74 9.11 3.39 -9.60
N GLY A 75 8.33 3.16 -10.64
CA GLY A 75 8.73 3.28 -12.04
C GLY A 75 8.16 2.16 -12.88
N LYS A 76 8.29 2.23 -14.19
CA LYS A 76 7.78 1.26 -15.16
C LYS A 76 8.30 -0.17 -14.94
N PRO A 77 7.63 -1.18 -15.50
CA PRO A 77 8.19 -2.52 -15.58
C PRO A 77 9.56 -2.52 -16.28
N ASN A 78 10.47 -3.38 -15.84
CA ASN A 78 11.80 -3.60 -16.45
C ASN A 78 12.80 -2.43 -16.40
N VAL A 79 12.50 -1.32 -15.73
CA VAL A 79 13.49 -0.23 -15.53
C VAL A 79 14.59 -0.58 -14.53
N GLY A 80 14.50 -1.75 -13.86
CA GLY A 80 15.55 -2.24 -12.95
C GLY A 80 15.29 -2.07 -11.47
N LYS A 81 14.06 -1.75 -11.04
CA LYS A 81 13.68 -1.60 -9.60
C LYS A 81 14.12 -2.79 -8.76
N SER A 82 13.77 -4.01 -9.20
CA SER A 82 14.14 -5.25 -8.48
C SER A 82 15.65 -5.46 -8.42
N SER A 83 16.37 -5.04 -9.43
CA SER A 83 17.85 -5.14 -9.44
C SER A 83 18.48 -4.19 -8.43
N ILE A 84 17.93 -2.97 -8.31
CA ILE A 84 18.36 -1.98 -7.30
C ILE A 84 18.09 -2.53 -5.91
N VAL A 85 16.84 -3.00 -5.64
CA VAL A 85 16.50 -3.60 -4.35
C VAL A 85 17.40 -4.77 -4.00
N ASN A 86 17.58 -5.71 -4.94
CA ASN A 86 18.42 -6.88 -4.70
C ASN A 86 19.89 -6.50 -4.45
N ARG A 87 20.37 -5.45 -5.09
CA ARG A 87 21.73 -4.95 -4.86
C ARG A 87 21.86 -4.34 -3.48
N LEU A 88 20.91 -3.50 -3.06
CA LEU A 88 20.86 -2.93 -1.72
C LEU A 88 20.80 -4.01 -0.63
N LEU A 89 19.97 -5.04 -0.84
CA LEU A 89 19.82 -6.15 0.09
C LEU A 89 21.03 -7.10 0.13
N GLY A 90 21.80 -7.16 -0.95
CA GLY A 90 22.99 -8.03 -1.08
C GLY A 90 24.30 -7.39 -0.62
N GLU A 91 24.30 -6.15 -0.14
CA GLU A 91 25.50 -5.49 0.36
C GLU A 91 25.85 -5.98 1.78
N ASN A 92 27.12 -6.36 2.01
CA ASN A 92 27.61 -6.90 3.29
C ASN A 92 27.47 -5.95 4.50
N ARG A 93 26.98 -4.73 4.30
CA ARG A 93 26.78 -3.70 5.32
C ARG A 93 25.29 -3.42 5.64
N VAL A 94 24.40 -4.22 5.06
CA VAL A 94 22.95 -4.03 5.20
C VAL A 94 22.39 -5.20 6.00
N ILE A 95 21.78 -4.91 7.15
CA ILE A 95 20.98 -5.86 7.91
C ILE A 95 19.54 -5.74 7.40
N VAL A 96 18.92 -6.86 7.10
CA VAL A 96 17.58 -6.92 6.51
C VAL A 96 16.65 -7.71 7.41
N SER A 97 15.51 -7.15 7.76
CA SER A 97 14.38 -7.87 8.36
C SER A 97 13.10 -7.60 7.57
N ASP A 98 12.22 -8.59 7.48
CA ASP A 98 10.93 -8.45 6.83
C ASP A 98 9.87 -8.12 7.88
N ILE A 99 9.16 -7.00 7.69
CA ILE A 99 8.03 -6.62 8.53
C ILE A 99 6.76 -7.01 7.79
N ALA A 100 5.87 -7.76 8.45
CA ALA A 100 4.53 -8.02 7.94
C ALA A 100 3.76 -6.70 7.93
N GLY A 101 3.51 -6.16 6.74
CA GLY A 101 2.67 -4.97 6.56
C GLY A 101 1.22 -5.22 7.00
N THR A 102 0.52 -4.16 7.39
CA THR A 102 -0.88 -4.20 7.82
C THR A 102 -1.87 -4.60 6.70
N THR A 103 -1.44 -4.60 5.45
CA THR A 103 -2.21 -5.07 4.30
C THR A 103 -1.74 -6.46 3.86
N ARG A 104 -2.68 -7.35 3.62
CA ARG A 104 -2.54 -8.82 3.39
C ARG A 104 -1.47 -9.27 2.37
N ASP A 105 -0.86 -8.35 1.61
CA ASP A 105 0.08 -8.64 0.51
C ASP A 105 1.32 -7.72 0.47
N ALA A 106 1.46 -6.74 1.35
CA ALA A 106 2.60 -5.83 1.36
C ALA A 106 3.62 -6.30 2.41
N ILE A 107 4.81 -6.68 1.97
CA ILE A 107 5.94 -6.94 2.85
C ILE A 107 6.88 -5.74 2.72
N ASP A 108 7.02 -5.01 3.81
CA ASP A 108 8.00 -3.94 3.93
C ASP A 108 9.31 -4.56 4.42
N THR A 109 10.43 -3.92 4.12
CA THR A 109 11.76 -4.42 4.47
C THR A 109 12.52 -3.35 5.20
N GLU A 110 12.98 -3.66 6.39
CA GLU A 110 13.93 -2.82 7.13
C GLU A 110 15.33 -2.97 6.53
N ILE A 111 15.98 -1.84 6.33
CA ILE A 111 17.35 -1.78 5.85
C ILE A 111 18.15 -0.89 6.78
N VAL A 112 19.22 -1.41 7.34
CA VAL A 112 20.19 -0.63 8.13
C VAL A 112 21.42 -0.36 7.27
N HIS A 113 21.70 0.89 6.99
CA HIS A 113 22.87 1.30 6.21
C HIS A 113 23.66 2.40 6.96
N ASN A 114 24.92 2.14 7.24
CA ASN A 114 25.80 3.05 8.00
C ASN A 114 25.20 3.48 9.36
N GLY A 115 24.52 2.58 10.06
CA GLY A 115 23.90 2.82 11.36
C GLY A 115 22.60 3.63 11.31
N LYS A 116 22.05 3.90 10.12
CA LYS A 116 20.73 4.50 9.92
C LYS A 116 19.75 3.47 9.43
N GLU A 117 18.56 3.51 9.97
CA GLU A 117 17.46 2.60 9.65
C GLU A 117 16.52 3.23 8.62
N TYR A 118 16.06 2.43 7.69
CA TYR A 118 15.12 2.81 6.62
C TYR A 118 14.08 1.70 6.46
N VAL A 119 12.85 2.04 6.10
CA VAL A 119 11.79 1.08 5.78
C VAL A 119 11.48 1.16 4.28
N PHE A 120 11.80 0.12 3.53
CA PHE A 120 11.45 0.02 2.11
C PHE A 120 10.08 -0.62 1.95
N ILE A 121 9.15 0.13 1.35
CA ILE A 121 7.74 -0.22 1.24
C ILE A 121 7.49 -1.15 0.04
N ASP A 122 6.62 -2.16 0.23
CA ASP A 122 6.13 -3.10 -0.79
C ASP A 122 7.24 -3.83 -1.57
N THR A 123 8.29 -4.22 -0.89
CA THR A 123 9.42 -4.92 -1.53
C THR A 123 9.09 -6.34 -2.00
N ALA A 124 8.03 -6.98 -1.48
CA ALA A 124 7.60 -8.32 -1.91
C ALA A 124 7.22 -8.36 -3.38
N GLY A 125 6.55 -7.33 -3.88
CA GLY A 125 6.23 -7.20 -5.30
C GLY A 125 7.47 -7.06 -6.18
N LEU A 126 8.54 -6.50 -5.63
CA LEU A 126 9.81 -6.30 -6.32
C LEU A 126 10.71 -7.55 -6.28
N ARG A 127 10.60 -8.38 -5.23
CA ARG A 127 11.37 -9.62 -5.05
C ARG A 127 10.83 -10.79 -5.86
N ARG A 128 9.51 -10.89 -6.07
CA ARG A 128 8.89 -11.95 -6.84
C ARG A 128 9.20 -11.75 -8.33
N LYS A 129 10.14 -12.54 -8.88
CA LYS A 129 10.41 -12.60 -10.32
C LYS A 129 9.18 -13.12 -11.05
N ASN A 130 8.60 -12.28 -11.87
CA ASN A 130 7.73 -12.48 -13.03
C ASN A 130 7.30 -13.90 -13.39
N LYS A 131 6.00 -14.10 -13.40
CA LYS A 131 5.37 -15.05 -14.34
C LYS A 131 3.88 -14.76 -14.58
N ILE A 132 3.42 -13.56 -14.88
CA ILE A 132 2.08 -13.36 -15.50
C ILE A 132 1.99 -11.91 -16.03
N LYS A 133 1.78 -11.75 -17.33
CA LYS A 133 2.12 -10.53 -18.09
C LYS A 133 0.98 -9.55 -18.39
N GLU A 134 -0.28 -9.78 -18.11
CA GLU A 134 -1.37 -8.91 -18.60
C GLU A 134 -2.40 -8.41 -17.58
N GLU A 135 -2.66 -9.11 -16.49
CA GLU A 135 -3.53 -8.56 -15.41
C GLU A 135 -2.77 -7.62 -14.45
N LEU A 136 -1.45 -7.58 -14.55
CA LEU A 136 -0.54 -6.88 -13.63
C LEU A 136 -0.47 -5.36 -13.82
N GLU A 137 -0.87 -4.81 -14.96
CA GLU A 137 -0.71 -3.36 -15.18
C GLU A 137 -1.66 -2.51 -14.32
N ARG A 138 -2.92 -2.88 -14.20
CA ARG A 138 -3.88 -2.17 -13.35
C ARG A 138 -3.56 -2.32 -11.86
N TYR A 139 -3.20 -3.51 -11.42
CA TYR A 139 -2.76 -3.77 -10.05
C TYR A 139 -1.44 -3.07 -9.72
N SER A 140 -0.56 -2.92 -10.72
CA SER A 140 0.71 -2.20 -10.58
C SER A 140 0.51 -0.71 -10.27
N ILE A 141 -0.47 -0.04 -10.90
CA ILE A 141 -0.75 1.38 -10.65
C ILE A 141 -1.32 1.58 -9.24
N ILE A 142 -2.30 0.77 -8.83
CA ILE A 142 -2.90 0.85 -7.49
C ILE A 142 -1.85 0.63 -6.40
N ARG A 143 -0.98 -0.37 -6.57
CA ARG A 143 0.13 -0.64 -5.65
C ARG A 143 1.13 0.50 -5.61
N THR A 144 1.44 1.08 -6.77
CA THR A 144 2.35 2.23 -6.86
C THR A 144 1.79 3.42 -6.10
N VAL A 145 0.51 3.73 -6.27
CA VAL A 145 -0.16 4.81 -5.53
C VAL A 145 -0.16 4.54 -4.02
N SER A 146 -0.51 3.32 -3.61
CA SER A 146 -0.49 2.92 -2.21
C SER A 146 0.91 2.99 -1.59
N ALA A 147 1.94 2.58 -2.34
CA ALA A 147 3.33 2.69 -1.88
C ALA A 147 3.76 4.15 -1.73
N VAL A 148 3.41 5.02 -2.69
CA VAL A 148 3.66 6.47 -2.62
C VAL A 148 2.97 7.10 -1.41
N GLU A 149 1.72 6.74 -1.12
CA GLU A 149 0.98 7.26 0.03
C GLU A 149 1.64 6.96 1.37
N ARG A 150 2.20 5.77 1.50
CA ARG A 150 2.85 5.27 2.73
C ARG A 150 4.31 5.72 2.88
N ALA A 151 4.94 6.23 1.81
CA ALA A 151 6.33 6.65 1.80
C ALA A 151 6.51 8.10 2.28
N ASP A 152 7.70 8.42 2.77
CA ASP A 152 8.19 9.78 2.97
C ASP A 152 9.00 10.22 1.76
N VAL A 153 9.75 9.27 1.16
CA VAL A 153 10.60 9.50 -0.01
C VAL A 153 10.29 8.47 -1.09
N VAL A 154 10.15 8.93 -2.32
CA VAL A 154 9.88 8.13 -3.51
C VAL A 154 11.12 8.11 -4.40
N LEU A 155 11.70 6.93 -4.60
CA LEU A 155 12.76 6.71 -5.60
C LEU A 155 12.08 6.36 -6.92
N MET A 156 12.03 7.31 -7.84
CA MET A 156 11.51 7.09 -9.19
C MET A 156 12.60 6.59 -10.10
N VAL A 157 12.51 5.34 -10.54
CA VAL A 157 13.49 4.70 -11.41
C VAL A 157 13.06 4.82 -12.86
N ILE A 158 13.91 5.41 -13.67
CA ILE A 158 13.72 5.66 -15.10
C ILE A 158 14.81 4.89 -15.87
N ASP A 159 14.46 4.33 -17.02
CA ASP A 159 15.41 3.72 -17.95
C ASP A 159 16.09 4.82 -18.79
N ALA A 160 17.40 4.90 -18.75
CA ALA A 160 18.16 5.92 -19.48
C ALA A 160 17.94 5.85 -21.00
N ALA A 161 17.72 4.65 -21.56
CA ALA A 161 17.51 4.47 -22.99
C ALA A 161 16.09 4.86 -23.44
N GLU A 162 15.08 4.67 -22.58
CA GLU A 162 13.70 5.06 -22.89
C GLU A 162 13.42 6.53 -22.59
N GLY A 163 14.14 7.12 -21.64
CA GLY A 163 13.88 8.47 -21.14
C GLY A 163 12.62 8.57 -20.29
N VAL A 164 12.16 9.80 -20.06
CA VAL A 164 10.97 10.10 -19.25
C VAL A 164 9.70 9.87 -20.08
N THR A 165 8.76 9.11 -19.52
CA THR A 165 7.47 8.84 -20.18
C THR A 165 6.32 9.53 -19.45
N GLU A 166 5.12 9.58 -20.09
CA GLU A 166 3.92 10.12 -19.45
C GLU A 166 3.56 9.41 -18.15
N GLN A 167 3.80 8.10 -18.06
CA GLN A 167 3.54 7.33 -16.86
C GLN A 167 4.46 7.75 -15.72
N ASP A 168 5.74 7.99 -16.02
CA ASP A 168 6.70 8.47 -15.03
C ASP A 168 6.31 9.87 -14.53
N ALA A 169 5.90 10.76 -15.44
CA ALA A 169 5.43 12.09 -15.10
C ALA A 169 4.17 12.04 -14.20
N LYS A 170 3.22 11.13 -14.48
CA LYS A 170 2.02 10.95 -13.65
C LYS A 170 2.36 10.47 -12.24
N ILE A 171 3.24 9.49 -12.12
CA ILE A 171 3.67 8.97 -10.82
C ILE A 171 4.41 10.04 -10.02
N ALA A 172 5.31 10.80 -10.67
CA ALA A 172 6.01 11.92 -10.04
C ALA A 172 5.03 13.01 -9.58
N GLY A 173 4.01 13.33 -10.40
CA GLY A 173 2.94 14.25 -10.05
C GLY A 173 2.19 13.83 -8.80
N ILE A 174 1.78 12.56 -8.71
CA ILE A 174 1.10 12.01 -7.51
C ILE A 174 1.98 12.16 -6.27
N ALA A 175 3.25 11.81 -6.36
CA ALA A 175 4.18 11.92 -5.24
C ALA A 175 4.35 13.40 -4.79
N HIS A 176 4.45 14.32 -5.75
CA HIS A 176 4.56 15.74 -5.48
C HIS A 176 3.27 16.30 -4.83
N GLU A 177 2.09 15.98 -5.37
CA GLU A 177 0.80 16.40 -4.82
C GLU A 177 0.56 15.88 -3.39
N ARG A 178 1.15 14.73 -3.04
CA ARG A 178 1.11 14.15 -1.70
C ARG A 178 2.21 14.68 -0.77
N GLY A 179 2.99 15.68 -1.21
CA GLY A 179 4.06 16.29 -0.42
C GLY A 179 5.23 15.36 -0.12
N LYS A 180 5.45 14.31 -0.94
CA LYS A 180 6.54 13.35 -0.73
C LYS A 180 7.84 13.86 -1.33
N GLY A 181 8.98 13.52 -0.69
CA GLY A 181 10.29 13.72 -1.30
C GLY A 181 10.42 12.85 -2.55
N VAL A 182 10.90 13.40 -3.68
CA VAL A 182 11.08 12.63 -4.91
C VAL A 182 12.54 12.67 -5.34
N ILE A 183 13.13 11.48 -5.53
CA ILE A 183 14.49 11.31 -6.08
C ILE A 183 14.36 10.57 -7.40
N ILE A 184 14.84 11.17 -8.47
CA ILE A 184 14.87 10.54 -9.79
C ILE A 184 16.16 9.72 -9.91
N VAL A 185 16.01 8.43 -10.19
CA VAL A 185 17.11 7.48 -10.40
C VAL A 185 17.13 7.09 -11.87
N VAL A 186 18.10 7.57 -12.61
CA VAL A 186 18.30 7.20 -14.01
C VAL A 186 19.16 5.93 -14.05
N ASN A 187 18.54 4.80 -14.35
CA ASN A 187 19.18 3.49 -14.38
C ASN A 187 19.56 3.09 -15.80
N LYS A 188 20.40 2.06 -15.94
CA LYS A 188 20.97 1.55 -17.19
C LYS A 188 21.76 2.61 -17.96
N TRP A 189 22.43 3.50 -17.22
CA TRP A 189 23.26 4.57 -17.77
C TRP A 189 24.44 4.07 -18.60
N ASP A 190 24.82 2.81 -18.41
CA ASP A 190 25.82 2.08 -19.18
C ASP A 190 25.34 1.67 -20.56
N ALA A 191 24.04 1.61 -20.79
CA ALA A 191 23.43 1.17 -22.05
C ALA A 191 23.27 2.30 -23.09
N ILE A 192 23.54 3.55 -22.73
CA ILE A 192 23.42 4.69 -23.64
C ILE A 192 24.78 5.13 -24.19
N GLU A 193 24.81 5.57 -25.47
CA GLU A 193 25.92 6.24 -26.03
C GLU A 193 26.12 7.61 -25.39
N LYS A 194 27.34 7.86 -24.91
CA LYS A 194 27.69 9.10 -24.21
C LYS A 194 28.36 10.06 -25.16
N ASN A 195 27.90 11.29 -25.21
CA ASN A 195 28.50 12.38 -25.92
C ASN A 195 28.69 13.58 -24.99
N ASP A 196 29.36 14.64 -25.45
CA ASP A 196 29.67 15.83 -24.65
C ASP A 196 28.43 16.56 -24.07
N LYS A 197 27.21 16.19 -24.50
CA LYS A 197 25.95 16.72 -24.02
C LYS A 197 25.19 15.72 -23.12
N THR A 198 25.72 14.52 -22.95
CA THR A 198 25.20 13.50 -22.08
C THR A 198 25.78 13.71 -20.69
N MET A 199 25.15 14.49 -19.89
CA MET A 199 25.59 14.76 -18.57
C MET A 199 25.43 13.55 -17.66
#